data_56c64da869b42719118b20925ae1f70a
#
_entry.id   56c64da869b42719118b20925ae1f70a
#
_cell.length_a   1.000
_cell.length_b   1.000
_cell.length_c   1.000
_cell.angle_alpha   90.00
_cell.angle_beta   90.00
_cell.angle_gamma   90.00
#
_symmetry.space_group_name_H-M   'P 1'
#
loop_
_entity.id
_entity.type
_entity.pdbx_description
1 polymer ?
#
loop_
_entity_poly.entity_id
_entity_poly.type
_entity_poly.pdbx_seq_one_letter_code
_entity_poly.pdbx_strand_id
1 'polypeptide(L)' 'MKQVFAVIKPNSKHREGVIEGKGGALVVYTKEPAIEGRANAAAIKLIAEHFEASRMSVNLIRGHASKYKVFEIYE' A
#
# COMPACT_ATOMS: atom_id res chain seq x y z
N MET A 1 -6.24 -5.27 -15.45
CA MET A 1 -6.01 -5.52 -14.02
C MET A 1 -4.52 -5.69 -13.76
N LYS A 2 -4.01 -5.04 -12.72
CA LYS A 2 -2.58 -5.01 -12.42
C LYS A 2 -2.38 -5.48 -10.99
N GLN A 3 -1.37 -6.32 -10.75
CA GLN A 3 -0.98 -6.73 -9.41
C GLN A 3 0.27 -5.96 -9.01
N VAL A 4 0.29 -5.51 -7.77
CA VAL A 4 1.38 -4.70 -7.22
C VAL A 4 1.84 -5.33 -5.93
N PHE A 5 3.15 -5.58 -5.83
CA PHE A 5 3.76 -6.06 -4.60
C PHE A 5 4.23 -4.85 -3.79
N ALA A 6 3.93 -4.84 -2.51
CA ALA A 6 4.26 -3.70 -1.67
C ALA A 6 4.74 -4.14 -0.30
N VAL A 7 5.71 -3.41 0.23
CA VAL A 7 6.15 -3.53 1.62
C VAL A 7 5.61 -2.31 2.36
N ILE A 8 4.91 -2.56 3.46
CA ILE A 8 4.32 -1.48 4.24
C ILE A 8 5.23 -1.14 5.41
N LYS A 9 5.49 0.15 5.57
CA LYS A 9 6.26 0.70 6.69
C LYS A 9 5.32 1.53 7.55
N PRO A 10 4.68 0.93 8.56
CA PRO A 10 3.76 1.66 9.44
C PRO A 10 4.50 2.51 10.45
N ASN A 11 3.77 3.36 11.13
CA ASN A 11 4.31 4.23 12.19
C ASN A 11 5.45 5.11 11.69
N SER A 12 5.41 5.53 10.44
CA SER A 12 6.43 6.41 9.90
C SER A 12 6.37 7.77 10.57
N LYS A 13 7.51 8.30 10.98
CA LYS A 13 7.57 9.57 11.70
C LYS A 13 7.76 10.76 10.77
N HIS A 14 8.36 10.55 9.62
CA HIS A 14 8.80 11.67 8.78
C HIS A 14 8.24 11.64 7.38
N ARG A 15 7.71 10.52 6.95
CA ARG A 15 7.37 10.32 5.55
C ARG A 15 6.04 9.59 5.43
N GLU A 16 5.27 10.02 4.46
CA GLU A 16 4.08 9.30 4.05
C GLU A 16 4.06 9.31 2.53
N GLY A 17 3.85 8.15 1.91
CA GLY A 17 3.82 8.06 0.47
C GLY A 17 4.36 6.74 -0.04
N VAL A 18 4.50 6.66 -1.35
CA VAL A 18 4.90 5.45 -2.04
C VAL A 18 6.16 5.73 -2.83
N ILE A 19 7.17 4.86 -2.70
CA ILE A 19 8.35 4.91 -3.54
C ILE A 19 8.56 3.55 -4.17
N GLU A 20 9.23 3.52 -5.31
CA GLU A 20 9.55 2.27 -5.98
C GLU A 20 10.84 1.69 -5.40
N GLY A 21 10.75 0.42 -4.99
CA GLY A 21 11.89 -0.29 -4.48
C GLY A 21 12.50 -1.18 -5.57
N LYS A 22 13.40 -2.05 -5.16
CA LYS A 22 14.05 -2.98 -6.08
C LYS A 22 13.06 -4.00 -6.62
N GLY A 23 13.24 -4.40 -7.87
CA GLY A 23 12.44 -5.45 -8.47
C GLY A 23 11.01 -5.05 -8.76
N GLY A 24 10.72 -3.75 -8.79
CA GLY A 24 9.38 -3.26 -9.09
C GLY A 24 8.42 -3.27 -7.92
N ALA A 25 8.86 -3.73 -6.74
CA ALA A 25 8.02 -3.67 -5.55
C ALA A 25 7.93 -2.23 -5.05
N LEU A 26 6.78 -1.90 -4.47
CA LEU A 26 6.59 -0.59 -3.89
C LEU A 26 6.92 -0.61 -2.40
N VAL A 27 7.41 0.50 -1.88
CA VAL A 27 7.55 0.70 -0.44
C VAL A 27 6.57 1.79 -0.05
N VAL A 28 5.64 1.44 0.84
CA VAL A 28 4.57 2.34 1.26
C VAL A 28 4.83 2.77 2.69
N TYR A 29 5.08 4.05 2.88
CA TYR A 29 5.25 4.64 4.21
C TYR A 29 3.94 5.26 4.65
N THR A 30 3.47 4.88 5.83
CA THR A 30 2.27 5.48 6.42
C THR A 30 2.52 5.80 7.88
N LYS A 31 1.92 6.88 8.32
CA LYS A 31 1.97 7.26 9.74
C LYS A 31 1.02 6.43 10.58
N GLU A 32 0.09 5.72 9.94
CA GLU A 32 -0.87 4.91 10.66
C GLU A 32 -0.21 3.67 11.25
N PRO A 33 -0.68 3.21 12.41
CA PRO A 33 -0.17 1.97 13.00
C PRO A 33 -0.74 0.75 12.30
N ALA A 34 -0.05 -0.38 12.46
CA ALA A 34 -0.47 -1.65 11.86
C ALA A 34 -1.46 -2.36 12.78
N ILE A 35 -2.52 -1.67 13.14
CA ILE A 35 -3.57 -2.21 14.00
C ILE A 35 -4.94 -1.90 13.40
N GLU A 36 -5.87 -2.81 13.61
CA GLU A 36 -7.27 -2.65 13.21
C GLU A 36 -7.43 -2.23 11.75
N GLY A 37 -6.55 -2.69 10.89
CA GLY A 37 -6.63 -2.38 9.47
C GLY A 37 -6.27 -0.95 9.10
N ARG A 38 -5.77 -0.14 10.03
CA ARG A 38 -5.49 1.27 9.75
C ARG A 38 -4.37 1.45 8.75
N ALA A 39 -3.28 0.71 8.90
CA ALA A 39 -2.18 0.78 7.93
C ALA A 39 -2.61 0.24 6.56
N ASN A 40 -3.45 -0.79 6.54
CA ASN A 40 -3.95 -1.33 5.28
C ASN A 40 -4.81 -0.30 4.53
N ALA A 41 -5.70 0.37 5.24
CA ALA A 41 -6.55 1.40 4.63
C ALA A 41 -5.71 2.57 4.11
N ALA A 42 -4.70 2.97 4.89
CA ALA A 42 -3.80 4.05 4.45
C ALA A 42 -3.00 3.62 3.23
N ALA A 43 -2.54 2.36 3.19
CA ALA A 43 -1.79 1.86 2.04
C ALA A 43 -2.64 1.87 0.77
N ILE A 44 -3.91 1.48 0.88
CA ILE A 44 -4.82 1.51 -0.27
C ILE A 44 -4.94 2.94 -0.81
N LYS A 45 -5.14 3.90 0.09
CA LYS A 45 -5.25 5.30 -0.31
C LYS A 45 -3.98 5.78 -0.99
N LEU A 46 -2.82 5.48 -0.43
CA LEU A 46 -1.54 5.96 -0.95
C LEU A 46 -1.21 5.30 -2.29
N ILE A 47 -1.50 4.01 -2.43
CA ILE A 47 -1.28 3.30 -3.69
C ILE A 47 -2.20 3.86 -4.77
N ALA A 48 -3.46 4.13 -4.43
CA ALA A 48 -4.40 4.72 -5.37
C ALA A 48 -3.89 6.07 -5.87
N GLU A 49 -3.40 6.91 -4.96
CA GLU A 49 -2.84 8.20 -5.34
C GLU A 49 -1.62 8.06 -6.25
N HIS A 50 -0.76 7.08 -5.94
CA HIS A 50 0.44 6.84 -6.73
C HIS A 50 0.11 6.48 -8.18
N PHE A 51 -0.94 5.73 -8.40
CA PHE A 51 -1.34 5.31 -9.74
C PHE A 51 -2.46 6.17 -10.33
N GLU A 52 -2.83 7.25 -9.63
CA GLU A 52 -3.90 8.15 -10.07
C GLU A 52 -5.21 7.39 -10.30
N ALA A 53 -5.50 6.47 -9.38
CA ALA A 53 -6.68 5.62 -9.45
C ALA A 53 -7.61 5.93 -8.27
N SER A 54 -8.85 5.45 -8.39
CA SER A 54 -9.80 5.52 -7.28
C SER A 54 -9.42 4.51 -6.21
N ARG A 55 -9.65 4.86 -4.94
CA ARG A 55 -9.43 3.90 -3.86
C ARG A 55 -10.27 2.64 -4.04
N MET A 56 -11.45 2.78 -4.65
CA MET A 56 -12.32 1.63 -4.89
C MET A 56 -11.74 0.67 -5.92
N SER A 57 -10.76 1.14 -6.71
CA SER A 57 -10.10 0.30 -7.71
C SER A 57 -8.92 -0.50 -7.13
N VAL A 58 -8.54 -0.24 -5.89
CA VAL A 58 -7.38 -0.88 -5.26
C VAL A 58 -7.86 -1.86 -4.20
N ASN A 59 -7.48 -3.12 -4.34
CA ASN A 59 -7.89 -4.16 -3.41
C ASN A 59 -6.68 -4.89 -2.85
N LEU A 60 -6.68 -5.11 -1.55
CA LEU A 60 -5.67 -5.92 -0.89
C LEU A 60 -6.09 -7.38 -1.03
N ILE A 61 -5.30 -8.16 -1.76
CA ILE A 61 -5.65 -9.55 -2.04
C ILE A 61 -4.82 -10.56 -1.28
N ARG A 62 -3.68 -10.15 -0.70
CA ARG A 62 -2.81 -11.07 0.01
C ARG A 62 -1.98 -10.32 1.03
N GLY A 63 -1.69 -10.97 2.15
CA GLY A 63 -0.83 -10.40 3.17
C GLY A 63 -1.52 -9.45 4.13
N HIS A 64 -2.79 -9.72 4.46
CA HIS A 64 -3.57 -8.82 5.32
C HIS A 64 -2.91 -8.58 6.68
N ALA A 65 -2.23 -9.58 7.23
CA ALA A 65 -1.58 -9.48 8.53
C ALA A 65 -0.05 -9.40 8.41
N SER A 66 0.45 -9.15 7.22
CA SER A 66 1.89 -9.13 6.94
C SER A 66 2.29 -7.75 6.45
N LYS A 67 3.57 -7.40 6.64
CA LYS A 67 4.10 -6.19 6.02
C LYS A 67 4.32 -6.38 4.51
N TYR A 68 4.34 -7.61 4.04
CA TYR A 68 4.48 -7.93 2.62
C TYR A 68 3.09 -8.18 2.06
N LYS A 69 2.66 -7.33 1.14
CA LYS A 69 1.28 -7.35 0.66
C LYS A 69 1.22 -7.37 -0.85
N VAL A 70 0.11 -7.90 -1.36
CA VAL A 70 -0.18 -7.85 -2.79
C VAL A 70 -1.50 -7.12 -2.96
N PHE A 71 -1.48 -6.11 -3.81
CA PHE A 71 -2.68 -5.35 -4.15
C PHE A 71 -3.02 -5.58 -5.61
N GLU A 72 -4.31 -5.48 -5.90
CA GLU A 72 -4.82 -5.57 -7.26
C GLU A 72 -5.45 -4.23 -7.61
N ILE A 73 -5.12 -3.70 -8.78
CA ILE A 73 -5.64 -2.42 -9.23
C ILE A 73 -6.44 -2.66 -10.50
N TYR A 74 -7.71 -2.28 -10.48
CA TYR A 74 -8.57 -2.30 -11.65
C TYR A 74 -8.41 -0.99 -12.39
N GLU A 75 -8.13 -1.09 -13.66
CA GLU A 75 -7.96 0.10 -14.51
C GLU A 75 -9.10 0.26 -15.48
#